data_e9e08372bddc4f4b0f3929969319717e
#
_entry.id   e9e08372bddc4f4b0f3929969319717e
#
_cell.length_a   1.000
_cell.length_b   1.000
_cell.length_c   1.000
_cell.angle_alpha   90.00
_cell.angle_beta   90.00
_cell.angle_gamma   90.00
#
_symmetry.space_group_name_H-M   'P 1'
#
loop_
_entity.id
_entity.type
_entity.pdbx_description
1 polymer ?
#
loop_
_entity_poly.entity_id
_entity_poly.type
_entity_poly.pdbx_seq_one_letter_code
_entity_poly.pdbx_strand_id
1 'polypeptide(L)'
;MFLSISAHAEIREKTVTVKCGDEKEFRSMIQAFKETPLVMASNEVDNVILIVWANKETKTSTWIAHLPLTGEYCTFGAGSTLSLPKISQSIKYQ
;
A
#
# COMPACT_ATOMS: atom_id res chain seq x y z
N MET A 1 31.50 -1.41 -23.59
CA MET A 1 31.01 -1.60 -23.34
C MET A 1 29.97 -1.76 -22.78
N PHE A 2 29.33 -1.87 -22.73
CA PHE A 2 28.35 -2.10 -22.32
C PHE A 2 28.08 -2.24 -21.03
N LEU A 3 28.45 -1.91 -20.36
CA LEU A 3 28.44 -1.92 -19.12
C LEU A 3 27.41 -1.23 -18.47
N SER A 4 27.01 -0.13 -18.88
CA SER A 4 25.92 0.64 -18.35
C SER A 4 24.66 -0.13 -18.33
N ILE A 5 24.59 -1.09 -19.12
CA ILE A 5 23.43 -1.91 -19.15
C ILE A 5 23.23 -2.67 -17.89
N SER A 6 24.29 -3.18 -17.33
CA SER A 6 24.12 -3.93 -16.11
C SER A 6 23.68 -3.04 -14.98
N ALA A 7 24.04 -1.77 -15.02
CA ALA A 7 23.59 -0.88 -13.97
C ALA A 7 22.08 -0.71 -14.01
N HIS A 8 21.50 -0.75 -15.18
CA HIS A 8 20.05 -0.60 -15.28
C HIS A 8 19.31 -1.82 -14.82
N ALA A 9 19.97 -2.95 -14.80
CA ALA A 9 19.33 -4.20 -14.45
C ALA A 9 19.38 -4.49 -12.98
N GLU A 10 19.81 -3.52 -12.17
CA GLU A 10 20.03 -3.82 -10.78
C GLU A 10 18.82 -3.54 -9.93
N ILE A 11 17.80 -4.33 -10.14
CA ILE A 11 16.67 -4.32 -9.23
C ILE A 11 16.99 -5.34 -8.16
N ARG A 12 17.05 -4.89 -6.92
CA ARG A 12 17.45 -5.73 -5.82
C ARG A 12 16.31 -5.91 -4.84
N GLU A 13 16.30 -7.05 -4.22
CA GLU A 13 15.36 -7.30 -3.14
C GLU A 13 15.86 -6.65 -1.87
N LYS A 14 14.97 -6.02 -1.15
CA LYS A 14 15.28 -5.41 0.14
C LYS A 14 14.25 -5.89 1.14
N THR A 15 14.69 -5.99 2.38
CA THR A 15 13.80 -6.41 3.45
C THR A 15 13.29 -5.17 4.17
N VAL A 16 11.99 -5.12 4.38
CA VAL A 16 11.40 -4.04 5.17
C VAL A 16 10.64 -4.67 6.31
N THR A 17 10.55 -3.94 7.41
CA THR A 17 9.83 -4.41 8.58
C THR A 17 8.38 -3.98 8.47
N VAL A 18 7.48 -4.94 8.63
CA VAL A 18 6.06 -4.66 8.64
C VAL A 18 5.47 -5.22 9.92
N LYS A 19 4.35 -4.68 10.35
CA LYS A 19 3.63 -5.16 11.52
C LYS A 19 2.36 -5.81 11.06
N CYS A 20 2.16 -7.05 11.47
CA CYS A 20 1.01 -7.83 11.02
C CYS A 20 0.11 -8.17 12.20
N GLY A 21 -1.16 -8.24 11.93
CA GLY A 21 -2.15 -8.61 12.91
C GLY A 21 -3.33 -9.26 12.22
N ASP A 22 -4.34 -9.63 13.02
CA ASP A 22 -5.52 -10.25 12.48
C ASP A 22 -6.53 -9.18 12.05
N GLU A 23 -7.64 -9.64 11.51
CA GLU A 23 -8.66 -8.74 11.00
C GLU A 23 -9.23 -7.84 12.10
N LYS A 24 -9.36 -8.37 13.31
CA LYS A 24 -9.94 -7.59 14.39
C LYS A 24 -9.04 -6.45 14.79
N GLU A 25 -7.76 -6.71 14.89
CA GLU A 25 -6.78 -5.69 15.23
C GLU A 25 -6.72 -4.61 14.15
N PHE A 26 -6.71 -5.04 12.91
CA PHE A 26 -6.68 -4.14 11.78
C PHE A 26 -7.92 -3.27 11.76
N ARG A 27 -9.09 -3.87 11.94
CA ARG A 27 -10.35 -3.14 11.90
C ARG A 27 -10.43 -2.08 12.99
N SER A 28 -9.93 -2.41 14.18
CA SER A 28 -9.89 -1.44 15.27
C SER A 28 -9.05 -0.23 14.92
N MET A 29 -7.91 -0.47 14.29
CA MET A 29 -7.02 0.62 13.90
C MET A 29 -7.68 1.51 12.87
N ILE A 30 -8.28 0.91 11.85
CA ILE A 30 -8.93 1.67 10.79
C ILE A 30 -10.08 2.51 11.34
N GLN A 31 -10.86 1.94 12.25
CA GLN A 31 -11.98 2.67 12.83
C GLN A 31 -11.52 3.81 13.71
N ALA A 32 -10.39 3.64 14.39
CA ALA A 32 -9.87 4.71 15.24
C ALA A 32 -9.55 5.96 14.44
N PHE A 33 -9.08 5.79 13.21
CA PHE A 33 -8.74 6.92 12.36
C PHE A 33 -9.86 7.29 11.40
N LYS A 34 -10.96 6.55 11.43
CA LYS A 34 -12.13 6.82 10.57
C LYS A 34 -11.73 6.86 9.11
N GLU A 35 -10.93 5.89 8.71
CA GLU A 35 -10.44 5.81 7.34
C GLU A 35 -11.31 4.88 6.51
N THR A 36 -11.35 5.14 5.21
CA THR A 36 -12.05 4.30 4.25
C THR A 36 -11.08 3.92 3.15
N PRO A 37 -11.37 2.85 2.42
CA PRO A 37 -10.45 2.43 1.37
C PRO A 37 -10.42 3.45 0.25
N LEU A 38 -9.21 3.83 -0.14
CA LEU A 38 -9.00 4.79 -1.21
C LEU A 38 -8.57 4.09 -2.49
N VAL A 39 -7.65 3.15 -2.37
CA VAL A 39 -7.12 2.42 -3.51
C VAL A 39 -6.95 0.97 -3.10
N MET A 40 -7.23 0.06 -4.03
CA MET A 40 -7.05 -1.35 -3.80
C MET A 40 -6.43 -1.97 -5.05
N ALA A 41 -5.44 -2.80 -4.86
CA ALA A 41 -4.81 -3.53 -5.95
C ALA A 41 -4.49 -4.94 -5.46
N SER A 42 -4.65 -5.91 -6.35
CA SER A 42 -4.35 -7.28 -5.98
C SER A 42 -3.25 -7.83 -6.86
N ASN A 43 -2.42 -8.66 -6.27
CA ASN A 43 -1.38 -9.37 -6.96
C ASN A 43 -1.66 -10.85 -6.77
N GLU A 44 -2.20 -11.49 -7.79
CA GLU A 44 -2.61 -12.87 -7.68
C GLU A 44 -1.43 -13.83 -7.63
N VAL A 45 -0.32 -13.46 -8.22
CA VAL A 45 0.86 -14.30 -8.21
C VAL A 45 1.39 -14.48 -6.79
N ASP A 46 1.44 -13.40 -6.03
CA ASP A 46 1.95 -13.43 -4.68
C ASP A 46 0.86 -13.53 -3.62
N ASN A 47 -0.40 -13.57 -4.04
CA ASN A 47 -1.54 -13.64 -3.14
C ASN A 47 -1.51 -12.51 -2.11
N VAL A 48 -1.44 -11.28 -2.60
CA VAL A 48 -1.41 -10.10 -1.76
C VAL A 48 -2.44 -9.11 -2.27
N ILE A 49 -3.17 -8.51 -1.35
CA ILE A 49 -4.08 -7.42 -1.69
C ILE A 49 -3.57 -6.18 -0.99
N LEU A 50 -3.22 -5.17 -1.77
CA LEU A 50 -2.72 -3.92 -1.23
C LEU A 50 -3.87 -2.93 -1.15
N ILE A 51 -4.01 -2.30 0.01
CA ILE A 51 -5.10 -1.36 0.22
C ILE A 51 -4.53 -0.12 0.90
N VAL A 52 -4.85 1.04 0.36
CA VAL A 52 -4.55 2.30 1.01
C VAL A 52 -5.85 2.82 1.60
N TRP A 53 -5.87 2.97 2.89
CA TRP A 53 -7.00 3.51 3.63
C TRP A 53 -6.70 4.96 3.95
N ALA A 54 -7.68 5.81 3.90
CA ALA A 54 -7.44 7.23 4.09
C ALA A 54 -8.66 7.94 4.66
N ASN A 55 -8.37 9.02 5.37
CA ASN A 55 -9.38 9.98 5.80
C ASN A 55 -9.00 11.29 5.16
N LYS A 56 -9.77 11.74 4.19
CA LYS A 56 -9.42 12.92 3.43
C LYS A 56 -9.56 14.20 4.23
N GLU A 57 -10.34 14.17 5.29
CA GLU A 57 -10.52 15.35 6.12
C GLU A 57 -9.35 15.56 7.06
N THR A 58 -8.90 14.50 7.69
CA THR A 58 -7.78 14.58 8.62
C THR A 58 -6.44 14.38 7.94
N LYS A 59 -6.44 13.93 6.68
CA LYS A 59 -5.25 13.67 5.90
C LYS A 59 -4.42 12.51 6.44
N THR A 60 -5.06 11.59 7.15
CA THR A 60 -4.37 10.40 7.61
C THR A 60 -4.50 9.28 6.57
N SER A 61 -3.54 8.40 6.54
CA SER A 61 -3.58 7.25 5.64
C SER A 61 -2.89 6.07 6.28
N THR A 62 -3.29 4.88 5.88
CA THR A 62 -2.71 3.63 6.36
C THR A 62 -2.57 2.70 5.16
N TRP A 63 -1.40 2.11 5.01
CA TRP A 63 -1.06 1.27 3.87
C TRP A 63 -0.99 -0.17 4.33
N ILE A 64 -1.84 -1.01 3.77
CA ILE A 64 -2.04 -2.37 4.25
C ILE A 64 -1.79 -3.36 3.14
N ALA A 65 -1.12 -4.45 3.49
CA ALA A 65 -1.07 -5.63 2.64
C ALA A 65 -1.88 -6.71 3.35
N HIS A 66 -2.92 -7.18 2.70
CA HIS A 66 -3.70 -8.30 3.22
C HIS A 66 -3.19 -9.57 2.56
N LEU A 67 -2.95 -10.57 3.38
CA LEU A 67 -2.42 -11.86 2.93
C LEU A 67 -3.53 -12.89 3.07
N PRO A 68 -4.28 -13.18 1.99
CA PRO A 68 -5.46 -14.05 2.12
C PRO A 68 -5.13 -15.46 2.59
N LEU A 69 -3.94 -15.96 2.27
CA LEU A 69 -3.59 -17.33 2.63
C LEU A 69 -3.43 -17.52 4.13
N THR A 70 -2.99 -16.50 4.83
CA THR A 70 -2.83 -16.57 6.29
C THR A 70 -3.89 -15.78 7.03
N GLY A 71 -4.61 -14.91 6.32
CA GLY A 71 -5.59 -14.04 6.95
C GLY A 71 -4.99 -12.84 7.63
N GLU A 72 -3.70 -12.60 7.46
CA GLU A 72 -3.03 -11.50 8.13
C GLU A 72 -3.21 -10.19 7.39
N TYR A 73 -3.15 -9.11 8.14
CA TYR A 73 -3.13 -7.75 7.63
C TYR A 73 -1.85 -7.12 8.12
N CYS A 74 -1.02 -6.67 7.20
CA CYS A 74 0.30 -6.15 7.52
C CYS A 74 0.37 -4.70 7.12
N THR A 75 0.79 -3.84 8.06
CA THR A 75 0.91 -2.43 7.74
C THR A 75 2.36 -2.10 7.49
N PHE A 76 2.65 -1.42 6.38
CA PHE A 76 4.00 -0.95 6.12
C PHE A 76 4.06 0.55 6.06
N GLY A 77 3.05 1.23 6.51
CA GLY A 77 3.15 2.66 6.61
C GLY A 77 1.87 3.28 7.06
N ALA A 78 2.00 4.39 7.76
CA ALA A 78 0.87 5.22 8.12
C ALA A 78 1.36 6.65 8.08
N GLY A 79 0.53 7.54 7.59
CA GLY A 79 0.94 8.91 7.43
C GLY A 79 -0.12 9.88 7.85
N SER A 80 0.33 11.10 8.15
CA SER A 80 -0.57 12.18 8.51
C SER A 80 -0.62 13.25 7.45
N THR A 81 0.01 13.02 6.31
CA THR A 81 -0.01 13.97 5.20
C THR A 81 -0.45 13.25 3.95
N LEU A 82 -1.70 13.42 3.60
CA LEU A 82 -2.26 12.80 2.42
C LEU A 82 -2.29 13.82 1.30
N SER A 83 -1.75 13.44 0.17
CA SER A 83 -1.77 14.28 -1.01
C SER A 83 -2.17 13.44 -2.20
N LEU A 84 -3.19 13.88 -2.91
CA LEU A 84 -3.68 13.17 -4.08
C LEU A 84 -3.18 13.88 -5.32
N PRO A 85 -2.43 13.20 -6.16
CA PRO A 85 -1.94 13.83 -7.37
C PRO A 85 -3.07 14.10 -8.35
N LYS A 86 -2.86 15.04 -9.23
CA LYS A 86 -3.86 15.39 -10.23
C LYS A 86 -3.59 14.75 -11.56
N ILE A 87 -2.81 13.73 -11.57
CA ILE A 87 -2.45 13.09 -12.83
C ILE A 87 -3.59 12.28 -13.41
N SER A 88 -4.62 12.03 -12.64
CA SER A 88 -5.77 11.30 -13.15
C SER A 88 -6.38 11.99 -14.35
N GLN A 89 -6.20 13.28 -14.45
CA GLN A 89 -6.74 14.02 -15.58
C GLN A 89 -5.96 13.78 -16.85
N SER A 90 -4.71 13.48 -16.72
CA SER A 90 -3.86 13.30 -17.89
C SER A 90 -3.83 11.88 -18.39
N ILE A 91 -4.46 10.96 -17.69
CA ILE A 91 -4.46 9.58 -18.14
C ILE A 91 -5.82 9.10 -18.57
N LYS A 92 -6.71 10.00 -18.81
CA LYS A 92 -8.04 9.60 -19.27
C LYS A 92 -8.03 9.15 -20.72
N TYR A 93 -6.93 9.30 -21.37
CA TYR A 93 -6.81 8.87 -22.74
C TYR A 93 -6.85 7.36 -22.84
N GLN A 94 -6.78 6.72 -21.77
CA GLN A 94 -6.86 5.29 -21.80
C GLN A 94 -8.22 4.83 -22.28
#